data_964962f93a54f146f33c45fa0f67a225
#
_entry.id   964962f93a54f146f33c45fa0f67a225
#
_cell.length_a   1.000
_cell.length_b   1.000
_cell.length_c   1.000
_cell.angle_alpha   90.00
_cell.angle_beta   90.00
_cell.angle_gamma   90.00
#
_symmetry.space_group_name_H-M   'P 1'
#
loop_
_entity.id
_entity.type
_entity.pdbx_description
1 polymer ?
#
loop_
_entity_poly.entity_id
_entity_poly.type
_entity_poly.pdbx_seq_one_letter_code
_entity_poly.pdbx_strand_id
1 'polypeptide(L)'
;MKTTQETRYAKYCGILVRSLAKVGIIALVAEATGYQGVRPQDALHVYLQKLIAKELAAWVKRFPDELYENIYKLKGWTWPGMQKNRYSVVAYYTRDLVYERIAPGLLEELEKKTPPNEKGHRPNKLHQWLTEDVGNPMLAQHLHSLIMFQRLALNSGFGGSVLNLRC
;
A
#
# COMPACT_ATOMS: atom_id res chain seq x y z
N MET A 1 31.44 20.00 28.40
CA MET A 1 30.11 20.37 27.85
C MET A 1 29.85 19.50 26.60
N LYS A 2 28.76 18.73 26.61
CA LYS A 2 28.37 17.95 25.40
C LYS A 2 27.86 18.92 24.34
N THR A 3 28.26 18.73 23.09
CA THR A 3 27.79 19.58 22.00
C THR A 3 26.29 19.32 21.76
N THR A 4 25.56 20.30 21.22
CA THR A 4 24.13 20.19 20.88
C THR A 4 23.86 19.00 19.95
N GLN A 5 24.85 18.65 19.13
CA GLN A 5 24.78 17.53 18.20
C GLN A 5 24.86 16.19 18.92
N GLU A 6 25.77 16.03 19.88
CA GLU A 6 25.86 14.81 20.73
C GLU A 6 24.59 14.54 21.52
N THR A 7 23.95 15.60 22.01
CA THR A 7 22.67 15.49 22.72
C THR A 7 21.54 15.01 21.81
N ARG A 8 21.51 15.46 20.55
CA ARG A 8 20.55 14.99 19.55
C ARG A 8 20.77 13.50 19.20
N TYR A 9 22.01 13.10 18.93
CA TYR A 9 22.33 11.70 18.67
C TYR A 9 21.97 10.79 19.84
N ALA A 10 22.31 11.19 21.08
CA ALA A 10 21.93 10.43 22.26
C ALA A 10 20.41 10.25 22.41
N LYS A 11 19.62 11.28 22.08
CA LYS A 11 18.15 11.22 22.08
C LYS A 11 17.63 10.23 21.04
N TYR A 12 18.12 10.28 19.81
CA TYR A 12 17.68 9.37 18.73
C TYR A 12 18.12 7.93 19.01
N CYS A 13 19.35 7.71 19.47
CA CYS A 13 19.80 6.40 19.92
C CYS A 13 18.93 5.85 21.06
N GLY A 14 18.56 6.68 22.02
CA GLY A 14 17.67 6.28 23.11
C GLY A 14 16.27 5.86 22.63
N ILE A 15 15.72 6.53 21.62
CA ILE A 15 14.45 6.15 21.01
C ILE A 15 14.58 4.80 20.29
N LEU A 16 15.63 4.63 19.49
CA LEU A 16 15.88 3.38 18.76
C LEU A 16 16.06 2.18 19.70
N VAL A 17 16.89 2.34 20.76
CA VAL A 17 17.13 1.28 21.75
C VAL A 17 15.83 0.89 22.46
N ARG A 18 15.00 1.85 22.87
CA ARG A 18 13.70 1.57 23.50
C ARG A 18 12.75 0.86 22.55
N SER A 19 12.71 1.24 21.28
CA SER A 19 11.87 0.61 20.28
C SER A 19 12.30 -0.83 20.01
N LEU A 20 13.60 -1.08 19.85
CA LEU A 20 14.17 -2.41 19.68
C LEU A 20 13.96 -3.28 20.90
N ALA A 21 14.17 -2.73 22.12
CA ALA A 21 13.93 -3.46 23.36
C ALA A 21 12.45 -3.86 23.51
N LYS A 22 11.51 -2.97 23.17
CA LYS A 22 10.08 -3.28 23.20
C LYS A 22 9.72 -4.42 22.25
N VAL A 23 10.21 -4.40 21.01
CA VAL A 23 9.97 -5.47 20.03
C VAL A 23 10.62 -6.77 20.49
N GLY A 24 11.86 -6.72 21.00
CA GLY A 24 12.58 -7.89 21.52
C GLY A 24 11.87 -8.53 22.70
N ILE A 25 11.37 -7.74 23.65
CA ILE A 25 10.61 -8.26 24.81
C ILE A 25 9.31 -8.95 24.34
N ILE A 26 8.58 -8.34 23.43
CA ILE A 26 7.36 -8.95 22.86
C ILE A 26 7.67 -10.28 22.18
N ALA A 27 8.75 -10.33 21.40
CA ALA A 27 9.17 -11.55 20.72
C ALA A 27 9.58 -12.66 21.71
N LEU A 28 10.38 -12.32 22.73
CA LEU A 28 10.80 -13.26 23.79
C LEU A 28 9.62 -13.80 24.59
N VAL A 29 8.65 -12.93 24.94
CA VAL A 29 7.44 -13.36 25.65
C VAL A 29 6.60 -14.28 24.77
N ALA A 30 6.43 -13.94 23.48
CA ALA A 30 5.70 -14.76 22.53
C ALA A 30 6.35 -16.14 22.33
N GLU A 31 7.68 -16.21 22.33
CA GLU A 31 8.44 -17.45 22.25
C GLU A 31 8.31 -18.28 23.55
N ALA A 32 8.54 -17.64 24.69
CA ALA A 32 8.49 -18.30 26.01
C ALA A 32 7.08 -18.82 26.35
N THR A 33 6.03 -18.16 25.90
CA THR A 33 4.63 -18.57 26.11
C THR A 33 4.10 -19.52 25.05
N GLY A 34 4.88 -19.83 24.00
CA GLY A 34 4.41 -20.62 22.85
C GLY A 34 3.36 -19.89 22.02
N TYR A 35 3.12 -18.59 22.23
CA TYR A 35 2.11 -17.79 21.53
C TYR A 35 2.35 -17.77 20.01
N GLN A 36 3.59 -17.89 19.59
CA GLN A 36 3.96 -18.01 18.16
C GLN A 36 3.35 -19.27 17.52
N GLY A 37 3.28 -20.37 18.27
CA GLY A 37 2.65 -21.62 17.78
C GLY A 37 1.12 -21.60 17.83
N VAL A 38 0.53 -20.75 18.67
CA VAL A 38 -0.93 -20.60 18.83
C VAL A 38 -1.47 -19.40 18.04
N ARG A 39 -0.59 -18.51 17.58
CA ARG A 39 -0.98 -17.42 16.69
C ARG A 39 -1.64 -18.05 15.47
N PRO A 40 -2.94 -17.80 15.21
CA PRO A 40 -3.61 -18.47 14.11
C PRO A 40 -2.81 -18.22 12.83
N GLN A 41 -2.26 -19.29 12.23
CA GLN A 41 -1.65 -19.20 10.91
C GLN A 41 -2.64 -18.61 9.90
N ASP A 42 -3.91 -18.71 10.24
CA ASP A 42 -5.04 -18.19 9.47
C ASP A 42 -5.40 -16.74 9.77
N ALA A 43 -4.74 -16.04 10.72
CA ALA A 43 -5.12 -14.66 11.07
C ALA A 43 -5.06 -13.71 9.88
N LEU A 44 -4.05 -13.85 9.03
CA LEU A 44 -3.94 -13.11 7.79
C LEU A 44 -5.04 -13.52 6.80
N HIS A 45 -5.30 -14.81 6.68
CA HIS A 45 -6.35 -15.33 5.81
C HIS A 45 -7.74 -14.83 6.24
N VAL A 46 -8.06 -14.90 7.52
CA VAL A 46 -9.31 -14.36 8.08
C VAL A 46 -9.43 -12.85 7.84
N TYR A 47 -8.32 -12.12 7.98
CA TYR A 47 -8.29 -10.69 7.68
C TYR A 47 -8.55 -10.42 6.20
N LEU A 48 -7.87 -11.13 5.30
CA LEU A 48 -8.08 -10.99 3.86
C LEU A 48 -9.51 -11.38 3.44
N GLN A 49 -10.12 -12.38 4.07
CA GLN A 49 -11.53 -12.74 3.84
C GLN A 49 -12.50 -11.62 4.19
N LYS A 50 -12.18 -10.76 5.17
CA LYS A 50 -12.98 -9.58 5.48
C LYS A 50 -12.86 -8.48 4.43
N LEU A 51 -11.71 -8.41 3.74
CA LEU A 51 -11.45 -7.41 2.69
C LEU A 51 -12.00 -7.83 1.33
N ILE A 52 -12.03 -9.14 1.06
CA ILE A 52 -12.34 -9.69 -0.26
C ILE A 52 -13.75 -10.29 -0.29
N ALA A 53 -14.59 -9.75 -1.16
CA ALA A 53 -15.95 -10.24 -1.35
C ALA A 53 -15.97 -11.66 -1.97
N LYS A 54 -17.01 -12.42 -1.64
CA LYS A 54 -17.26 -13.75 -2.24
C LYS A 54 -17.75 -13.61 -3.68
N GLU A 55 -18.52 -12.57 -3.96
CA GLU A 55 -19.11 -12.29 -5.26
C GLU A 55 -18.54 -11.01 -5.86
N LEU A 56 -18.56 -10.93 -7.18
CA LEU A 56 -18.07 -9.77 -7.92
C LEU A 56 -19.07 -8.62 -7.79
N ALA A 57 -18.62 -7.49 -7.24
CA ALA A 57 -19.43 -6.29 -7.16
C ALA A 57 -19.60 -5.60 -8.52
N ALA A 58 -20.66 -4.83 -8.68
CA ALA A 58 -20.87 -3.99 -9.85
C ALA A 58 -19.70 -3.00 -10.00
N TRP A 59 -19.38 -2.66 -11.27
CA TRP A 59 -18.31 -1.70 -11.51
C TRP A 59 -18.73 -0.30 -11.08
N VAL A 60 -17.93 0.30 -10.20
CA VAL A 60 -18.04 1.69 -9.75
C VAL A 60 -16.66 2.34 -9.86
N LYS A 61 -16.60 3.59 -10.29
CA LYS A 61 -15.34 4.35 -10.33
C LYS A 61 -14.87 4.64 -8.90
N ARG A 62 -13.87 3.92 -8.44
CA ARG A 62 -13.31 4.05 -7.08
C ARG A 62 -12.02 4.89 -7.04
N PHE A 63 -11.30 4.97 -8.16
CA PHE A 63 -10.01 5.65 -8.24
C PHE A 63 -10.20 7.11 -8.70
N PRO A 64 -9.81 8.09 -7.88
CA PRO A 64 -9.80 9.50 -8.29
C PRO A 64 -8.84 9.75 -9.46
N ASP A 65 -9.22 10.65 -10.37
CA ASP A 65 -8.40 11.01 -11.52
C ASP A 65 -7.09 11.67 -11.09
N GLU A 66 -7.13 12.43 -10.00
CA GLU A 66 -5.98 13.10 -9.40
C GLU A 66 -4.84 12.14 -9.04
N LEU A 67 -5.14 10.92 -8.60
CA LEU A 67 -4.12 9.91 -8.33
C LEU A 67 -3.20 9.71 -9.53
N TYR A 68 -3.81 9.55 -10.70
CA TYR A 68 -3.08 9.29 -11.93
C TYR A 68 -2.40 10.54 -12.48
N GLU A 69 -3.08 11.67 -12.42
CA GLU A 69 -2.50 12.96 -12.80
C GLU A 69 -1.24 13.27 -12.00
N ASN A 70 -1.27 13.04 -10.69
CA ASN A 70 -0.12 13.23 -9.83
C ASN A 70 1.02 12.24 -10.13
N ILE A 71 0.74 10.99 -10.49
CA ILE A 71 1.77 10.03 -10.96
C ILE A 71 2.47 10.59 -12.20
N TYR A 72 1.72 11.10 -13.18
CA TYR A 72 2.30 11.69 -14.38
C TYR A 72 3.15 12.92 -14.05
N LYS A 73 2.66 13.83 -13.21
CA LYS A 73 3.42 15.01 -12.75
C LYS A 73 4.72 14.63 -12.05
N LEU A 74 4.67 13.66 -11.12
CA LEU A 74 5.85 13.18 -10.40
C LEU A 74 6.88 12.50 -11.29
N LYS A 75 6.46 11.91 -12.41
CA LYS A 75 7.33 11.31 -13.42
C LYS A 75 7.78 12.30 -14.52
N GLY A 76 7.30 13.53 -14.49
CA GLY A 76 7.57 14.51 -15.55
C GLY A 76 6.93 14.14 -16.90
N TRP A 77 5.88 13.32 -16.89
CA TRP A 77 5.19 12.91 -18.09
C TRP A 77 4.01 13.84 -18.39
N THR A 78 3.72 14.02 -19.68
CA THR A 78 2.53 14.76 -20.10
C THR A 78 1.27 13.96 -19.78
N TRP A 79 0.35 14.55 -19.04
CA TRP A 79 -0.93 13.94 -18.71
C TRP A 79 -1.84 13.87 -19.94
N PRO A 80 -2.21 12.66 -20.43
CA PRO A 80 -3.00 12.52 -21.65
C PRO A 80 -4.51 12.70 -21.43
N GLY A 81 -4.94 12.90 -20.18
CA GLY A 81 -6.35 12.88 -19.80
C GLY A 81 -6.88 11.47 -19.55
N MET A 82 -8.11 11.39 -18.99
CA MET A 82 -8.72 10.12 -18.61
C MET A 82 -9.26 9.30 -19.79
N GLN A 83 -9.50 9.93 -20.94
CA GLN A 83 -10.06 9.28 -22.12
C GLN A 83 -9.02 8.52 -22.93
N LYS A 84 -7.75 8.84 -22.79
CA LYS A 84 -6.66 8.17 -23.50
C LYS A 84 -6.07 7.02 -22.70
N ASN A 85 -5.56 6.02 -23.40
CA ASN A 85 -4.85 4.91 -22.76
C ASN A 85 -3.63 5.42 -22.01
N ARG A 86 -3.51 5.02 -20.74
CA ARG A 86 -2.37 5.31 -19.89
C ARG A 86 -1.18 4.42 -20.25
N TYR A 87 0.02 4.85 -19.92
CA TYR A 87 1.20 3.99 -20.02
C TYR A 87 1.01 2.71 -19.19
N SER A 88 1.42 1.58 -19.76
CA SER A 88 1.28 0.26 -19.09
C SER A 88 1.93 0.22 -17.71
N VAL A 89 3.04 0.96 -17.51
CA VAL A 89 3.73 1.09 -16.23
C VAL A 89 2.85 1.72 -15.13
N VAL A 90 1.83 2.51 -15.48
CA VAL A 90 0.89 3.09 -14.50
C VAL A 90 0.06 2.00 -13.83
N ALA A 91 -0.26 0.93 -14.55
CA ALA A 91 -0.92 -0.23 -13.96
C ALA A 91 -0.03 -0.91 -12.91
N TYR A 92 1.26 -1.02 -13.16
CA TYR A 92 2.23 -1.51 -12.18
C TYR A 92 2.27 -0.64 -10.93
N TYR A 93 2.38 0.69 -11.07
CA TYR A 93 2.33 1.60 -9.92
C TYR A 93 1.02 1.50 -9.15
N THR A 94 -0.11 1.32 -9.82
CA THR A 94 -1.40 1.12 -9.14
C THR A 94 -1.40 -0.14 -8.29
N ARG A 95 -0.81 -1.23 -8.77
CA ARG A 95 -0.71 -2.51 -8.04
C ARG A 95 0.19 -2.38 -6.82
N ASP A 96 1.39 -1.85 -7.00
CA ASP A 96 2.38 -1.66 -5.92
C ASP A 96 1.90 -0.62 -4.88
N LEU A 97 1.56 0.59 -5.32
CA LEU A 97 1.25 1.69 -4.40
C LEU A 97 -0.11 1.53 -3.70
N VAL A 98 -1.05 0.81 -4.30
CA VAL A 98 -2.39 0.68 -3.73
C VAL A 98 -2.57 -0.70 -3.12
N TYR A 99 -2.65 -1.76 -3.92
CA TYR A 99 -3.09 -3.06 -3.42
C TYR A 99 -2.08 -3.75 -2.50
N GLU A 100 -0.79 -3.73 -2.83
CA GLU A 100 0.24 -4.34 -1.99
C GLU A 100 0.42 -3.62 -0.65
N ARG A 101 0.08 -2.31 -0.62
CA ARG A 101 0.26 -1.48 0.57
C ARG A 101 -0.95 -1.40 1.48
N ILE A 102 -2.12 -1.80 1.02
CA ILE A 102 -3.32 -1.91 1.87
C ILE A 102 -3.15 -3.06 2.86
N ALA A 103 -2.79 -4.24 2.36
CA ALA A 103 -2.55 -5.41 3.20
C ALA A 103 -1.58 -6.39 2.52
N PRO A 104 -0.67 -7.02 3.27
CA PRO A 104 0.22 -8.05 2.72
C PRO A 104 -0.59 -9.21 2.10
N GLY A 105 -0.25 -9.59 0.88
CA GLY A 105 -0.91 -10.68 0.15
C GLY A 105 -2.26 -10.34 -0.46
N LEU A 106 -2.81 -9.13 -0.24
CA LEU A 106 -4.09 -8.73 -0.83
C LEU A 106 -4.06 -8.76 -2.35
N LEU A 107 -3.01 -8.23 -2.96
CA LEU A 107 -2.86 -8.23 -4.42
C LEU A 107 -2.88 -9.66 -4.99
N GLU A 108 -2.13 -10.56 -4.38
CA GLU A 108 -2.03 -11.96 -4.81
C GLU A 108 -3.40 -12.67 -4.78
N GLU A 109 -4.16 -12.49 -3.70
CA GLU A 109 -5.49 -13.06 -3.56
C GLU A 109 -6.50 -12.47 -4.56
N LEU A 110 -6.44 -11.16 -4.82
CA LEU A 110 -7.28 -10.51 -5.82
C LEU A 110 -6.93 -10.98 -7.24
N GLU A 111 -5.66 -11.24 -7.51
CA GLU A 111 -5.20 -11.74 -8.81
C GLU A 111 -5.61 -13.19 -9.06
N LYS A 112 -5.61 -14.04 -8.03
CA LYS A 112 -6.15 -15.41 -8.09
C LYS A 112 -7.64 -15.41 -8.47
N LYS A 113 -8.41 -14.43 -7.95
CA LYS A 113 -9.84 -14.25 -8.31
C LYS A 113 -10.07 -13.69 -9.71
N THR A 114 -9.06 -13.02 -10.27
CA THR A 114 -9.18 -12.39 -11.61
C THR A 114 -8.00 -12.81 -12.49
N PRO A 115 -7.95 -14.06 -12.93
CA PRO A 115 -6.88 -14.51 -13.81
C PRO A 115 -6.94 -13.73 -15.14
N PRO A 116 -5.78 -13.45 -15.77
CA PRO A 116 -5.74 -12.86 -17.08
C PRO A 116 -6.28 -13.83 -18.12
N ASN A 117 -6.93 -13.31 -19.17
CA ASN A 117 -7.32 -14.09 -20.32
C ASN A 117 -6.09 -14.42 -21.22
N GLU A 118 -6.28 -15.19 -22.28
CA GLU A 118 -5.23 -15.59 -23.23
C GLU A 118 -4.46 -14.38 -23.83
N LYS A 119 -5.08 -13.20 -23.88
CA LYS A 119 -4.48 -11.94 -24.35
C LYS A 119 -3.80 -11.13 -23.24
N GLY A 120 -3.70 -11.67 -22.01
CA GLY A 120 -3.12 -10.99 -20.87
C GLY A 120 -4.00 -9.90 -20.25
N HIS A 121 -5.24 -9.74 -20.69
CA HIS A 121 -6.18 -8.77 -20.11
C HIS A 121 -7.03 -9.41 -19.02
N ARG A 122 -7.24 -8.67 -17.91
CA ARG A 122 -8.16 -9.09 -16.86
C ARG A 122 -9.58 -8.61 -17.19
N PRO A 123 -10.59 -9.49 -17.18
CA PRO A 123 -11.96 -9.13 -17.53
C PRO A 123 -12.58 -8.16 -16.53
N ASN A 124 -12.21 -8.27 -15.26
CA ASN A 124 -12.74 -7.46 -14.15
C ASN A 124 -11.64 -6.62 -13.50
N LYS A 125 -12.03 -5.54 -12.84
CA LYS A 125 -11.10 -4.72 -12.05
C LYS A 125 -10.91 -5.29 -10.67
N LEU A 126 -9.69 -5.28 -10.14
CA LEU A 126 -9.35 -5.86 -8.83
C LEU A 126 -10.22 -5.30 -7.69
N HIS A 127 -10.52 -3.98 -7.70
CA HIS A 127 -11.35 -3.35 -6.66
C HIS A 127 -12.80 -3.85 -6.61
N GLN A 128 -13.32 -4.49 -7.65
CA GLN A 128 -14.66 -5.06 -7.66
C GLN A 128 -14.80 -6.27 -6.72
N TRP A 129 -13.68 -6.84 -6.30
CA TRP A 129 -13.62 -7.94 -5.34
C TRP A 129 -13.47 -7.48 -3.88
N LEU A 130 -13.42 -6.18 -3.64
CA LEU A 130 -13.36 -5.65 -2.27
C LEU A 130 -14.77 -5.59 -1.67
N THR A 131 -14.86 -5.93 -0.36
CA THR A 131 -16.12 -5.86 0.39
C THR A 131 -16.57 -4.41 0.56
N GLU A 132 -17.88 -4.19 0.63
CA GLU A 132 -18.44 -2.84 0.78
C GLU A 132 -18.25 -2.28 2.19
N ASP A 133 -18.28 -3.13 3.19
CA ASP A 133 -18.20 -2.77 4.61
C ASP A 133 -16.77 -2.50 5.10
N VAL A 134 -15.77 -3.20 4.59
CA VAL A 134 -14.37 -3.08 5.05
C VAL A 134 -13.41 -2.76 3.89
N GLY A 135 -13.46 -3.52 2.81
CA GLY A 135 -12.48 -3.43 1.72
C GLY A 135 -12.54 -2.09 0.98
N ASN A 136 -13.72 -1.62 0.63
CA ASN A 136 -13.89 -0.34 -0.07
C ASN A 136 -13.58 0.88 0.81
N PRO A 137 -14.01 0.96 2.08
CA PRO A 137 -13.58 2.03 2.98
C PRO A 137 -12.06 2.08 3.17
N MET A 138 -11.40 0.95 3.33
CA MET A 138 -9.93 0.89 3.43
C MET A 138 -9.25 1.37 2.15
N LEU A 139 -9.75 0.97 0.98
CA LEU A 139 -9.25 1.47 -0.30
C LEU A 139 -9.40 3.00 -0.38
N ALA A 140 -10.56 3.55 -0.04
CA ALA A 140 -10.83 4.98 -0.09
C ALA A 140 -9.89 5.77 0.85
N GLN A 141 -9.71 5.31 2.08
CA GLN A 141 -8.79 5.91 3.05
C GLN A 141 -7.34 5.86 2.56
N HIS A 142 -6.91 4.73 2.02
CA HIS A 142 -5.56 4.56 1.48
C HIS A 142 -5.32 5.48 0.28
N LEU A 143 -6.25 5.56 -0.65
CA LEU A 143 -6.17 6.46 -1.81
C LEU A 143 -6.10 7.93 -1.39
N HIS A 144 -6.89 8.34 -0.40
CA HIS A 144 -6.84 9.69 0.15
C HIS A 144 -5.43 10.00 0.71
N SER A 145 -4.90 9.12 1.54
CA SER A 145 -3.56 9.28 2.11
C SER A 145 -2.48 9.33 1.03
N LEU A 146 -2.57 8.46 0.03
CA LEU A 146 -1.62 8.41 -1.09
C LEU A 146 -1.63 9.72 -1.89
N ILE A 147 -2.81 10.27 -2.20
CA ILE A 147 -2.94 11.55 -2.89
C ILE A 147 -2.34 12.69 -2.07
N MET A 148 -2.55 12.71 -0.75
CA MET A 148 -1.95 13.70 0.13
C MET A 148 -0.41 13.63 0.09
N PHE A 149 0.18 12.43 0.14
CA PHE A 149 1.63 12.26 -0.01
C PHE A 149 2.13 12.70 -1.39
N GLN A 150 1.39 12.41 -2.45
CA GLN A 150 1.74 12.89 -3.80
C GLN A 150 1.75 14.41 -3.88
N ARG A 151 0.75 15.09 -3.31
CA ARG A 151 0.69 16.56 -3.24
C ARG A 151 1.89 17.15 -2.48
N LEU A 152 2.24 16.55 -1.35
CA LEU A 152 3.42 16.97 -0.58
C LEU A 152 4.71 16.81 -1.38
N ALA A 153 4.87 15.68 -2.08
CA ALA A 153 6.04 15.43 -2.92
C ALA A 153 6.14 16.42 -4.09
N LEU A 154 5.01 16.77 -4.71
CA LEU A 154 4.97 17.77 -5.78
C LEU A 154 5.34 19.17 -5.26
N ASN A 155 4.83 19.57 -4.09
CA ASN A 155 5.09 20.88 -3.48
C ASN A 155 6.53 21.01 -2.97
N SER A 156 7.16 19.94 -2.53
CA SER A 156 8.54 19.95 -2.03
C SER A 156 9.61 19.89 -3.11
N GLY A 157 9.24 19.86 -4.39
CA GLY A 157 10.18 19.73 -5.50
C GLY A 157 10.88 18.37 -5.59
N PHE A 158 10.49 17.40 -4.77
CA PHE A 158 11.03 16.04 -4.74
C PHE A 158 10.54 15.15 -5.90
N GLY A 159 9.90 15.73 -6.91
CA GLY A 159 9.23 15.03 -8.01
C GLY A 159 10.07 14.02 -8.81
N GLY A 160 11.39 14.01 -8.68
CA GLY A 160 12.24 13.05 -9.39
C GLY A 160 12.70 11.84 -8.57
N SER A 161 12.63 11.88 -7.23
CA SER A 161 13.30 10.90 -6.37
C SER A 161 12.37 9.89 -5.67
N VAL A 162 11.11 10.22 -5.45
CA VAL A 162 10.23 9.43 -4.59
C VAL A 162 9.67 8.17 -5.27
N LEU A 163 9.60 8.14 -6.60
CA LEU A 163 9.10 6.98 -7.37
C LEU A 163 10.22 6.10 -7.95
N ASN A 164 11.48 6.36 -7.62
CA ASN A 164 12.62 5.51 -7.99
C ASN A 164 12.89 4.37 -6.99
N LEU A 165 11.97 4.10 -6.10
CA LEU A 165 12.02 2.93 -5.24
C LEU A 165 11.60 1.68 -6.03
N ARG A 166 12.59 1.04 -6.60
CA ARG A 166 12.66 -0.25 -7.30
C ARG A 166 12.24 -0.24 -8.78
N CYS A 167 13.26 -0.16 -9.64
CA CYS A 167 13.42 -1.15 -10.72
C CYS A 167 14.18 -2.33 -10.16
#